data_6f7d46f979d9d2e12b1c67e375fe7b63
#
_entry.id   6f7d46f979d9d2e12b1c67e375fe7b63
#
_cell.length_a   1.000
_cell.length_b   1.000
_cell.length_c   1.000
_cell.angle_alpha   90.00
_cell.angle_beta   90.00
_cell.angle_gamma   90.00
#
_symmetry.space_group_name_H-M   'P 1'
#
loop_
_entity.id
_entity.type
_entity.pdbx_description
1 polymer ?
#
loop_
_entity_poly.entity_id
_entity_poly.type
_entity_poly.pdbx_seq_one_letter_code
_entity_poly.pdbx_strand_id
1 'polypeptide(L)'
;KLERNRIIHEIQKEDDTKKEFMLLGLRKIEGIKISDFKNKFGDNPIYLYRTELNKLVEEKLIIVDDDNIRLTNKGIDLANLVWEEFV
;
A
#
# COMPACT_ATOMS: atom_id res chain seq x y z
N LYS A 1 22.61 -20.75 -7.75
CA LYS A 1 22.46 -19.33 -8.03
C LYS A 1 21.07 -19.00 -8.58
N LEU A 2 20.70 -19.71 -9.63
CA LEU A 2 19.38 -19.52 -10.24
C LEU A 2 18.26 -19.91 -9.29
N GLU A 3 18.47 -20.97 -8.53
CA GLU A 3 17.49 -21.40 -7.55
C GLU A 3 17.31 -20.36 -6.45
N ARG A 4 18.41 -19.77 -6.00
CA ARG A 4 18.39 -18.73 -4.99
C ARG A 4 17.63 -17.52 -5.50
N ASN A 5 17.89 -17.12 -6.73
CA ASN A 5 17.21 -16.01 -7.35
C ASN A 5 15.73 -16.30 -7.51
N ARG A 6 15.38 -17.54 -7.81
CA ARG A 6 14.01 -17.97 -7.97
C ARG A 6 13.25 -17.88 -6.65
N ILE A 7 13.86 -18.30 -5.56
CA ILE A 7 13.27 -18.24 -4.22
C ILE A 7 13.05 -16.79 -3.82
N ILE A 8 14.05 -15.94 -4.01
CA ILE A 8 13.96 -14.52 -3.71
C ILE A 8 12.85 -13.89 -4.55
N HIS A 9 12.77 -14.28 -5.81
CA HIS A 9 11.76 -13.76 -6.71
C HIS A 9 10.35 -14.12 -6.25
N GLU A 10 10.14 -15.32 -5.75
CA GLU A 10 8.85 -15.74 -5.24
C GLU A 10 8.44 -14.93 -4.02
N ILE A 11 9.37 -14.68 -3.11
CA ILE A 11 9.10 -13.85 -1.93
C ILE A 11 8.76 -12.44 -2.35
N GLN A 12 9.51 -11.88 -3.28
CA GLN A 12 9.26 -10.55 -3.80
C GLN A 12 7.93 -10.47 -4.52
N LYS A 13 7.56 -11.53 -5.21
CA LYS A 13 6.29 -11.58 -5.93
C LYS A 13 5.11 -11.48 -4.99
N GLU A 14 5.18 -12.16 -3.84
CA GLU A 14 4.13 -12.07 -2.84
C GLU A 14 4.05 -10.67 -2.25
N ASP A 15 5.19 -10.09 -1.92
CA ASP A 15 5.27 -8.72 -1.41
C ASP A 15 4.79 -7.73 -2.46
N ASP A 16 5.16 -7.95 -3.71
CA ASP A 16 4.72 -7.11 -4.83
C ASP A 16 3.21 -7.16 -5.00
N THR A 17 2.59 -8.31 -4.79
CA THR A 17 1.14 -8.45 -4.88
C THR A 17 0.44 -7.58 -3.83
N LYS A 18 0.96 -7.55 -2.61
CA LYS A 18 0.42 -6.71 -1.55
C LYS A 18 0.59 -5.23 -1.88
N LYS A 19 1.77 -4.85 -2.35
CA LYS A 19 2.05 -3.48 -2.75
C LYS A 19 1.18 -3.06 -3.92
N GLU A 20 0.98 -3.96 -4.88
CA GLU A 20 0.13 -3.70 -6.02
C GLU A 20 -1.32 -3.46 -5.59
N PHE A 21 -1.80 -4.23 -4.62
CA PHE A 21 -3.13 -4.02 -4.05
C PHE A 21 -3.24 -2.60 -3.49
N MET A 22 -2.23 -2.16 -2.74
CA MET A 22 -2.20 -0.81 -2.20
C MET A 22 -2.21 0.24 -3.30
N LEU A 23 -1.35 0.07 -4.31
CA LEU A 23 -1.26 1.02 -5.41
C LEU A 23 -2.56 1.13 -6.20
N LEU A 24 -3.13 0.00 -6.56
CA LEU A 24 -4.36 -0.03 -7.35
C LEU A 24 -5.54 0.53 -6.56
N GLY A 25 -5.61 0.20 -5.27
CA GLY A 25 -6.68 0.69 -4.42
C GLY A 25 -6.60 2.18 -4.17
N LEU A 26 -5.39 2.70 -3.95
CA LEU A 26 -5.20 4.11 -3.69
C LEU A 26 -5.45 5.00 -4.91
N ARG A 27 -5.47 4.42 -6.11
CA ARG A 27 -5.83 5.16 -7.32
C ARG A 27 -7.32 5.45 -7.39
N LYS A 28 -8.12 4.73 -6.64
CA LYS A 28 -9.57 4.96 -6.59
C LYS A 28 -9.86 6.07 -5.60
N ILE A 29 -10.89 6.85 -5.89
CA ILE A 29 -11.31 7.95 -5.01
C ILE A 29 -11.71 7.42 -3.64
N GLU A 30 -12.42 6.31 -3.60
CA GLU A 30 -12.85 5.67 -2.35
C GLU A 30 -11.71 5.01 -1.60
N GLY A 31 -10.56 4.77 -2.26
CA GLY A 31 -9.39 4.18 -1.63
C GLY A 31 -9.51 2.69 -1.39
N ILE A 32 -8.87 2.24 -0.31
CA ILE A 32 -8.75 0.83 0.05
C ILE A 32 -9.53 0.57 1.33
N LYS A 33 -10.24 -0.56 1.39
CA LYS A 33 -10.79 -1.03 2.65
C LYS A 33 -9.75 -1.88 3.36
N ILE A 34 -9.49 -1.56 4.61
CA ILE A 34 -8.54 -2.30 5.44
C ILE A 34 -8.99 -3.75 5.58
N SER A 35 -10.30 -3.95 5.76
CA SER A 35 -10.86 -5.29 5.88
C SER A 35 -10.64 -6.13 4.61
N ASP A 36 -10.70 -5.51 3.44
CA ASP A 36 -10.44 -6.22 2.18
C ASP A 36 -9.00 -6.73 2.12
N PHE A 37 -8.06 -5.90 2.54
CA PHE A 37 -6.65 -6.29 2.59
C PHE A 37 -6.45 -7.45 3.57
N LYS A 38 -7.03 -7.34 4.76
CA LYS A 38 -6.95 -8.39 5.77
C LYS A 38 -7.52 -9.71 5.28
N ASN A 39 -8.68 -9.65 4.62
CA ASN A 39 -9.34 -10.84 4.10
C ASN A 39 -8.51 -11.50 2.99
N LYS A 40 -7.87 -10.70 2.17
CA LYS A 40 -7.10 -11.22 1.04
C LYS A 40 -5.73 -11.76 1.47
N PHE A 41 -5.04 -11.06 2.34
CA PHE A 41 -3.66 -11.38 2.70
C PHE A 41 -3.46 -11.86 4.13
N GLY A 42 -4.45 -11.72 4.98
CA GLY A 42 -4.33 -12.12 6.38
C GLY A 42 -3.52 -11.15 7.24
N ASP A 43 -3.08 -10.04 6.70
CA ASP A 43 -2.29 -9.04 7.41
C ASP A 43 -3.01 -7.70 7.49
N ASN A 44 -2.70 -6.93 8.53
CA ASN A 44 -3.23 -5.58 8.66
C ASN A 44 -2.30 -4.61 7.94
N PRO A 45 -2.77 -3.89 6.90
CA PRO A 45 -1.91 -2.98 6.14
C PRO A 45 -1.38 -1.83 7.00
N ILE A 46 -2.10 -1.45 8.05
CA ILE A 46 -1.66 -0.39 8.96
C ILE A 46 -0.35 -0.78 9.64
N TYR A 47 -0.22 -2.03 10.06
CA TYR A 47 1.02 -2.51 10.68
C TYR A 47 2.09 -2.81 9.64
N LEU A 48 1.69 -3.42 8.54
CA LEU A 48 2.61 -3.85 7.50
C LEU A 48 3.34 -2.67 6.86
N TYR A 49 2.62 -1.59 6.61
CA TYR A 49 3.17 -0.38 5.99
C TYR A 49 3.16 0.81 6.94
N ARG A 50 3.35 0.55 8.23
CA ARG A 50 3.25 1.60 9.25
C ARG A 50 4.13 2.80 8.97
N THR A 51 5.38 2.57 8.60
CA THR A 51 6.33 3.65 8.33
C THR A 51 5.88 4.50 7.14
N GLU A 52 5.52 3.81 6.06
CA GLU A 52 5.09 4.47 4.83
C GLU A 52 3.79 5.24 5.04
N LEU A 53 2.83 4.62 5.69
CA LEU A 53 1.53 5.26 5.93
C LEU A 53 1.65 6.45 6.87
N ASN A 54 2.44 6.32 7.93
CA ASN A 54 2.64 7.43 8.86
C ASN A 54 3.27 8.64 8.16
N LYS A 55 4.25 8.39 7.30
CA LYS A 55 4.88 9.44 6.52
C LYS A 55 3.88 10.15 5.63
N LEU A 56 3.06 9.38 4.93
CA LEU A 56 2.06 9.94 4.03
C LEU A 56 0.96 10.70 4.77
N VAL A 57 0.58 10.24 5.94
CA VAL A 57 -0.39 10.95 6.78
C VAL A 57 0.19 12.28 7.25
N GLU A 58 1.45 12.27 7.68
CA GLU A 58 2.13 13.51 8.12
C GLU A 58 2.24 14.52 6.99
N GLU A 59 2.45 14.04 5.77
CA GLU A 59 2.52 14.90 4.60
C GLU A 59 1.14 15.29 4.08
N LYS A 60 0.08 14.77 4.72
CA LYS A 60 -1.32 15.05 4.37
C LYS A 60 -1.68 14.58 2.97
N LEU A 61 -1.03 13.50 2.54
CA LEU A 61 -1.29 12.91 1.22
C LEU A 61 -2.38 11.84 1.28
N ILE A 62 -2.57 11.24 2.45
CA ILE A 62 -3.61 10.21 2.64
C ILE A 62 -4.40 10.47 3.92
N ILE A 63 -5.59 9.89 3.97
CA ILE A 63 -6.44 9.87 5.15
C ILE A 63 -6.65 8.42 5.54
N VAL A 64 -6.46 8.09 6.81
CA VAL A 64 -6.71 6.76 7.35
C VAL A 64 -7.91 6.85 8.29
N ASP A 65 -9.00 6.19 7.91
CA ASP A 65 -10.20 6.08 8.73
C ASP A 65 -10.25 4.68 9.38
N ASP A 66 -11.36 4.36 10.04
CA ASP A 66 -11.51 3.09 10.74
C ASP A 66 -11.28 1.88 9.83
N ASP A 67 -11.79 1.92 8.59
CA ASP A 67 -11.65 0.80 7.66
C ASP A 67 -11.26 1.25 6.26
N ASN A 68 -10.68 2.44 6.14
CA ASN A 68 -10.42 3.01 4.81
C ASN A 68 -9.11 3.80 4.79
N ILE A 69 -8.39 3.66 3.68
CA ILE A 69 -7.20 4.45 3.39
C ILE A 69 -7.41 5.05 2.01
N ARG A 70 -7.41 6.38 1.93
CA ARG A 70 -7.62 7.05 0.64
C ARG A 70 -6.74 8.28 0.51
N LEU A 71 -6.56 8.74 -0.71
CA LEU A 71 -5.81 9.96 -0.98
C LEU A 71 -6.63 11.19 -0.59
N THR A 72 -5.92 12.21 -0.12
CA THR A 72 -6.49 13.56 0.01
C THR A 72 -6.45 14.24 -1.35
N ASN A 73 -7.03 15.43 -1.47
CA ASN A 73 -6.89 16.21 -2.70
C ASN A 73 -5.43 16.49 -3.02
N LYS A 74 -4.65 16.81 -1.98
CA LYS A 74 -3.22 17.00 -2.14
C LYS A 74 -2.54 15.72 -2.61
N GLY A 75 -2.96 14.57 -2.06
CA GLY A 75 -2.43 13.27 -2.46
C GLY A 75 -2.73 12.93 -3.90
N ILE A 76 -3.90 13.32 -4.40
CA ILE A 76 -4.25 13.12 -5.81
C ILE A 76 -3.31 13.93 -6.69
N ASP A 77 -3.05 15.19 -6.35
CA ASP A 77 -2.16 16.06 -7.11
C ASP A 77 -0.71 15.56 -7.07
N LEU A 78 -0.30 14.97 -5.95
CA LEU A 78 1.06 14.50 -5.73
C LEU A 78 1.11 12.98 -5.63
N ALA A 79 0.27 12.30 -6.40
CA ALA A 79 0.12 10.85 -6.31
C ALA A 79 1.43 10.09 -6.55
N ASN A 80 2.33 10.63 -7.34
CA ASN A 80 3.62 9.99 -7.56
C ASN A 80 4.42 9.84 -6.28
N LEU A 81 4.28 10.76 -5.32
CA LEU A 81 4.95 10.65 -4.02
C LEU A 81 4.38 9.49 -3.22
N VAL A 82 3.08 9.23 -3.38
CA VAL A 82 2.44 8.10 -2.72
C VAL A 82 2.92 6.78 -3.34
N TRP A 83 2.97 6.74 -4.68
CA TRP A 83 3.40 5.53 -5.39
C TRP A 83 4.83 5.15 -5.02
N GLU A 84 5.71 6.12 -4.84
CA GLU A 84 7.10 5.88 -4.49
C GLU A 84 7.25 5.09 -3.18
N GLU A 85 6.32 5.25 -2.25
CA GLU A 85 6.39 4.53 -0.98
C GLU A 85 6.07 3.04 -1.13
N PHE A 86 5.42 2.65 -2.22
CA PHE A 86 4.97 1.28 -2.42
C PHE A 86 5.62 0.60 -3.64
N VAL A 87 6.66 1.16 -4.15
CA VAL A 87 7.37 0.60 -5.31
C VAL A 87 8.56 -0.28 -4.93
#